data_b0238c55601e7d5af2f5c79adf4873a6
#
_entry.id   b0238c55601e7d5af2f5c79adf4873a6
#
_cell.length_a   1.000
_cell.length_b   1.000
_cell.length_c   1.000
_cell.angle_alpha   90.00
_cell.angle_beta   90.00
_cell.angle_gamma   90.00
#
_symmetry.space_group_name_H-M   'P 1'
#
loop_
_entity.id
_entity.type
_entity.pdbx_description
1 polymer ?
#
loop_
_entity_poly.entity_id
_entity_poly.type
_entity_poly.pdbx_seq_one_letter_code
_entity_poly.pdbx_strand_id
1 'polypeptide(L)'
;SIILFANNIKETEQSYNLTMAMQEAATKDGGIALIICADQEGGSVYRLGSGTALPGNMALGATYALNGTKYALEAGRIIGSELDAVGINGNLAPVVDVNNNANNPVIGLRSYSDDATMVGELASSSIAGMAEYNVIGTAKHFPGHGDTATDSHYGLPSVDKPLDVLMENELAPYTVAIEEGIEMIMTAHILYPQ
;
A
#
# COMPACT_ATOMS: atom_id res chain seq x y z
N SER A 1 10.95 -9.56 9.66
CA SER A 1 10.32 -9.29 8.35
C SER A 1 11.36 -9.06 7.28
N ILE A 2 10.99 -9.30 6.03
CA ILE A 2 11.83 -9.12 4.83
C ILE A 2 11.01 -8.36 3.79
N ILE A 3 11.66 -7.45 3.05
CA ILE A 3 11.05 -6.75 1.91
C ILE A 3 11.74 -7.23 0.64
N LEU A 4 10.95 -7.71 -0.32
CA LEU A 4 11.40 -8.13 -1.63
C LEU A 4 11.15 -7.03 -2.67
N PHE A 5 12.14 -6.78 -3.50
CA PHE A 5 12.07 -5.86 -4.62
C PHE A 5 12.05 -6.62 -5.95
N ALA A 6 11.73 -5.94 -7.04
CA ALA A 6 11.65 -6.54 -8.38
C ALA A 6 12.89 -7.37 -8.77
N ASN A 7 14.07 -7.00 -8.29
CA ASN A 7 15.30 -7.77 -8.54
C ASN A 7 15.31 -9.15 -7.84
N ASN A 8 14.51 -9.33 -6.80
CA ASN A 8 14.38 -10.59 -6.06
C ASN A 8 13.27 -11.48 -6.63
N ILE A 9 12.26 -10.86 -7.28
CA ILE A 9 11.06 -11.50 -7.79
C ILE A 9 11.15 -11.53 -9.32
N LYS A 10 11.46 -12.68 -9.91
CA LYS A 10 11.68 -12.79 -11.36
C LYS A 10 10.58 -13.59 -12.04
N GLU A 11 10.32 -14.79 -11.54
CA GLU A 11 9.33 -15.73 -12.05
C GLU A 11 8.57 -16.35 -10.89
N THR A 12 7.35 -16.83 -11.12
CA THR A 12 6.47 -17.36 -10.07
C THR A 12 7.12 -18.49 -9.29
N GLU A 13 7.65 -19.51 -9.96
CA GLU A 13 8.30 -20.67 -9.32
C GLU A 13 9.55 -20.23 -8.53
N GLN A 14 10.38 -19.38 -9.09
CA GLN A 14 11.57 -18.88 -8.42
C GLN A 14 11.21 -18.10 -7.14
N SER A 15 10.19 -17.23 -7.23
CA SER A 15 9.73 -16.40 -6.11
C SER A 15 9.16 -17.28 -4.99
N TYR A 16 8.31 -18.26 -5.34
CA TYR A 16 7.77 -19.22 -4.39
C TYR A 16 8.87 -20.01 -3.68
N ASN A 17 9.83 -20.58 -4.43
CA ASN A 17 10.94 -21.33 -3.85
C ASN A 17 11.80 -20.46 -2.92
N LEU A 18 12.01 -19.18 -3.26
CA LEU A 18 12.74 -18.24 -2.43
C LEU A 18 12.03 -17.97 -1.09
N THR A 19 10.74 -17.64 -1.14
CA THR A 19 9.95 -17.34 0.06
C THR A 19 9.81 -18.55 0.96
N MET A 20 9.59 -19.74 0.39
CA MET A 20 9.52 -21.00 1.14
C MET A 20 10.87 -21.33 1.83
N ALA A 21 11.99 -21.15 1.14
CA ALA A 21 13.31 -21.37 1.75
C ALA A 21 13.58 -20.37 2.90
N MET A 22 13.13 -19.12 2.75
CA MET A 22 13.22 -18.12 3.82
C MET A 22 12.37 -18.51 5.04
N GLN A 23 11.13 -18.96 4.83
CA GLN A 23 10.27 -19.43 5.90
C GLN A 23 10.82 -20.67 6.61
N GLU A 24 11.32 -21.64 5.84
CA GLU A 24 11.95 -22.83 6.41
C GLU A 24 13.16 -22.47 7.27
N ALA A 25 14.04 -21.60 6.77
CA ALA A 25 15.20 -21.15 7.52
C ALA A 25 14.80 -20.37 8.80
N ALA A 26 13.74 -19.56 8.75
CA ALA A 26 13.29 -18.76 9.89
C ALA A 26 12.60 -19.60 10.96
N THR A 27 11.86 -20.64 10.57
CA THR A 27 11.09 -21.49 11.50
C THR A 27 11.89 -22.70 12.01
N LYS A 28 13.09 -22.92 11.46
CA LYS A 28 13.99 -23.96 11.92
C LYS A 28 14.26 -23.82 13.42
N ASP A 29 14.31 -24.97 14.08
CA ASP A 29 14.62 -25.07 15.53
C ASP A 29 13.65 -24.25 16.43
N GLY A 30 12.41 -24.05 16.00
CA GLY A 30 11.37 -23.34 16.76
C GLY A 30 11.40 -21.79 16.58
N GLY A 31 12.01 -21.29 15.52
CA GLY A 31 11.98 -19.87 15.16
C GLY A 31 10.59 -19.38 14.75
N ILE A 32 10.45 -18.07 14.58
CA ILE A 32 9.19 -17.39 14.24
C ILE A 32 9.11 -17.18 12.73
N ALA A 33 7.95 -17.47 12.15
CA ALA A 33 7.67 -17.24 10.75
C ALA A 33 7.87 -15.74 10.37
N LEU A 34 8.34 -15.51 9.16
CA LEU A 34 8.60 -14.15 8.65
C LEU A 34 7.32 -13.51 8.10
N ILE A 35 7.22 -12.19 8.28
CA ILE A 35 6.41 -11.37 7.39
C ILE A 35 7.31 -11.02 6.20
N ILE A 36 6.95 -11.53 5.02
CA ILE A 36 7.64 -11.28 3.75
C ILE A 36 6.76 -10.32 2.94
N CYS A 37 7.31 -9.15 2.62
CA CYS A 37 6.58 -8.05 2.00
C CYS A 37 7.09 -7.72 0.59
N ALA A 38 6.21 -7.12 -0.22
CA ALA A 38 6.55 -6.44 -1.46
C ALA A 38 5.70 -5.18 -1.65
N ASP A 39 6.12 -4.25 -2.52
CA ASP A 39 5.31 -3.09 -2.94
C ASP A 39 4.49 -3.47 -4.17
N GLN A 40 3.34 -4.05 -4.00
CA GLN A 40 2.42 -4.40 -5.08
C GLN A 40 1.20 -3.47 -5.04
N GLU A 41 1.37 -2.23 -5.55
CA GLU A 41 0.33 -1.20 -5.55
C GLU A 41 -0.60 -1.31 -6.77
N GLY A 42 -0.08 -1.90 -7.85
CA GLY A 42 -0.64 -1.76 -9.19
C GLY A 42 -0.14 -0.48 -9.89
N GLY A 43 -0.57 -0.24 -11.11
CA GLY A 43 -0.14 0.92 -11.88
C GLY A 43 1.38 0.96 -12.11
N SER A 44 2.03 2.03 -11.68
CA SER A 44 3.47 2.21 -11.86
C SER A 44 4.34 1.52 -10.80
N VAL A 45 3.75 1.09 -9.69
CA VAL A 45 4.48 0.45 -8.59
C VAL A 45 4.01 -0.99 -8.42
N TYR A 46 4.76 -1.91 -8.97
CA TYR A 46 4.52 -3.35 -8.84
C TYR A 46 5.85 -4.12 -8.87
N ARG A 47 5.89 -5.29 -8.24
CA ARG A 47 7.10 -6.12 -8.14
C ARG A 47 6.95 -7.47 -8.82
N LEU A 48 5.72 -8.01 -8.90
CA LEU A 48 5.43 -9.25 -9.60
C LEU A 48 5.27 -8.98 -11.11
N GLY A 49 6.35 -9.13 -11.86
CA GLY A 49 6.34 -8.90 -13.32
C GLY A 49 5.46 -9.87 -14.10
N SER A 50 5.17 -11.05 -13.53
CA SER A 50 4.25 -12.07 -14.06
C SER A 50 2.80 -11.88 -13.61
N GLY A 51 2.53 -10.91 -12.72
CA GLY A 51 1.19 -10.64 -12.19
C GLY A 51 0.30 -9.87 -13.16
N THR A 52 -0.95 -9.68 -12.75
CA THR A 52 -1.94 -8.91 -13.50
C THR A 52 -1.58 -7.42 -13.55
N ALA A 53 -1.56 -6.86 -14.75
CA ALA A 53 -1.34 -5.43 -14.95
C ALA A 53 -2.57 -4.63 -14.52
N LEU A 54 -2.62 -4.24 -13.25
CA LEU A 54 -3.70 -3.43 -12.70
C LEU A 54 -3.52 -1.94 -13.06
N PRO A 55 -4.60 -1.18 -13.19
CA PRO A 55 -4.56 0.20 -13.69
C PRO A 55 -3.98 1.23 -12.69
N GLY A 56 -3.87 0.87 -11.40
CA GLY A 56 -3.44 1.75 -10.31
C GLY A 56 -4.58 2.52 -9.65
N ASN A 57 -4.27 3.12 -8.49
CA ASN A 57 -5.27 3.62 -7.55
C ASN A 57 -6.12 4.78 -8.11
N MET A 58 -5.51 5.77 -8.78
CA MET A 58 -6.26 6.90 -9.33
C MET A 58 -7.29 6.46 -10.38
N ALA A 59 -6.95 5.45 -11.19
CA ALA A 59 -7.90 4.90 -12.15
C ALA A 59 -9.05 4.16 -11.46
N LEU A 60 -8.77 3.45 -10.35
CA LEU A 60 -9.81 2.85 -9.51
C LEU A 60 -10.68 3.93 -8.86
N GLY A 61 -10.08 5.00 -8.35
CA GLY A 61 -10.79 6.15 -7.80
C GLY A 61 -11.73 6.81 -8.80
N ALA A 62 -11.30 6.96 -10.06
CA ALA A 62 -12.14 7.52 -11.12
C ALA A 62 -13.44 6.72 -11.39
N THR A 63 -13.50 5.47 -10.96
CA THR A 63 -14.71 4.63 -11.10
C THR A 63 -15.67 4.74 -9.93
N TYR A 64 -15.28 5.41 -8.83
CA TYR A 64 -16.01 5.42 -7.56
C TYR A 64 -17.45 5.91 -7.69
N ALA A 65 -17.69 6.98 -8.42
CA ALA A 65 -19.04 7.57 -8.58
C ALA A 65 -20.08 6.60 -9.17
N LEU A 66 -19.65 5.61 -9.96
CA LEU A 66 -20.52 4.63 -10.61
C LEU A 66 -20.50 3.26 -9.91
N ASN A 67 -19.41 2.91 -9.26
CA ASN A 67 -19.18 1.54 -8.80
C ASN A 67 -18.82 1.44 -7.30
N GLY A 68 -18.77 2.58 -6.58
CA GLY A 68 -18.31 2.61 -5.20
C GLY A 68 -16.91 2.01 -5.09
N THR A 69 -16.69 1.19 -4.09
CA THR A 69 -15.39 0.55 -3.80
C THR A 69 -15.17 -0.79 -4.52
N LYS A 70 -16.12 -1.23 -5.34
CA LYS A 70 -16.13 -2.57 -5.96
C LYS A 70 -14.81 -2.93 -6.62
N TYR A 71 -14.25 -2.03 -7.44
CA TYR A 71 -13.03 -2.34 -8.18
C TYR A 71 -11.77 -2.27 -7.32
N ALA A 72 -11.79 -1.51 -6.24
CA ALA A 72 -10.70 -1.55 -5.26
C ALA A 72 -10.68 -2.89 -4.51
N LEU A 73 -11.85 -3.42 -4.13
CA LEU A 73 -11.98 -4.75 -3.54
C LEU A 73 -11.47 -5.84 -4.49
N GLU A 74 -11.88 -5.81 -5.76
CA GLU A 74 -11.44 -6.81 -6.76
C GLU A 74 -9.92 -6.69 -7.05
N ALA A 75 -9.38 -5.48 -7.11
CA ALA A 75 -7.94 -5.26 -7.24
C ALA A 75 -7.18 -5.85 -6.03
N GLY A 76 -7.70 -5.63 -4.82
CA GLY A 76 -7.16 -6.24 -3.60
C GLY A 76 -7.18 -7.77 -3.64
N ARG A 77 -8.26 -8.38 -4.11
CA ARG A 77 -8.36 -9.84 -4.30
C ARG A 77 -7.32 -10.38 -5.29
N ILE A 78 -7.17 -9.72 -6.43
CA ILE A 78 -6.17 -10.10 -7.43
C ILE A 78 -4.76 -10.02 -6.83
N ILE A 79 -4.42 -8.88 -6.22
CA ILE A 79 -3.12 -8.68 -5.58
C ILE A 79 -2.89 -9.73 -4.49
N GLY A 80 -3.88 -9.93 -3.60
CA GLY A 80 -3.79 -10.91 -2.52
C GLY A 80 -3.53 -12.31 -3.03
N SER A 81 -4.32 -12.77 -4.01
CA SER A 81 -4.17 -14.11 -4.58
C SER A 81 -2.82 -14.35 -5.26
N GLU A 82 -2.30 -13.33 -5.94
CA GLU A 82 -1.01 -13.42 -6.63
C GLU A 82 0.18 -13.38 -5.66
N LEU A 83 0.10 -12.58 -4.60
CA LEU A 83 1.12 -12.53 -3.54
C LEU A 83 1.15 -13.83 -2.73
N ASP A 84 -0.01 -14.34 -2.33
CA ASP A 84 -0.14 -15.62 -1.64
C ASP A 84 0.44 -16.78 -2.47
N ALA A 85 0.14 -16.82 -3.77
CA ALA A 85 0.65 -17.84 -4.69
C ALA A 85 2.19 -17.91 -4.76
N VAL A 86 2.89 -16.83 -4.43
CA VAL A 86 4.37 -16.77 -4.36
C VAL A 86 4.89 -16.75 -2.91
N GLY A 87 4.04 -16.99 -1.91
CA GLY A 87 4.42 -17.05 -0.50
C GLY A 87 4.78 -15.69 0.13
N ILE A 88 4.31 -14.58 -0.44
CA ILE A 88 4.41 -13.23 0.11
C ILE A 88 3.15 -12.97 0.93
N ASN A 89 3.28 -12.75 2.23
CA ASN A 89 2.18 -12.61 3.18
C ASN A 89 1.97 -11.17 3.71
N GLY A 90 2.71 -10.20 3.18
CA GLY A 90 2.54 -8.78 3.46
C GLY A 90 2.65 -7.94 2.19
N ASN A 91 1.77 -6.96 2.02
CA ASN A 91 1.86 -6.01 0.94
C ASN A 91 2.08 -4.60 1.49
N LEU A 92 3.13 -3.92 1.03
CA LEU A 92 3.38 -2.52 1.36
C LEU A 92 2.48 -1.61 0.49
N ALA A 93 1.17 -1.85 0.56
CA ALA A 93 0.08 -1.15 -0.10
C ALA A 93 -1.24 -1.41 0.67
N PRO A 94 -2.26 -0.55 0.49
CA PRO A 94 -2.36 0.54 -0.46
C PRO A 94 -1.74 1.86 0.01
N VAL A 95 -1.54 2.77 -0.95
CA VAL A 95 -1.29 4.18 -0.67
C VAL A 95 -2.60 4.82 -0.22
N VAL A 96 -2.58 5.42 0.98
CA VAL A 96 -3.73 6.16 1.56
C VAL A 96 -3.46 7.68 1.62
N ASP A 97 -2.42 8.14 0.94
CA ASP A 97 -2.13 9.55 0.80
C ASP A 97 -3.22 10.26 0.00
N VAL A 98 -3.74 11.36 0.52
CA VAL A 98 -4.72 12.21 -0.17
C VAL A 98 -3.99 13.11 -1.17
N ASN A 99 -4.37 13.07 -2.46
CA ASN A 99 -3.68 13.81 -3.52
C ASN A 99 -4.06 15.30 -3.54
N ASN A 100 -3.85 15.99 -2.44
CA ASN A 100 -4.23 17.40 -2.24
C ASN A 100 -3.22 18.41 -2.80
N ASN A 101 -2.12 17.96 -3.39
CA ASN A 101 -1.17 18.77 -4.15
C ASN A 101 -0.97 18.20 -5.56
N ALA A 102 -1.57 18.85 -6.55
CA ALA A 102 -1.49 18.42 -7.95
C ALA A 102 -0.04 18.41 -8.52
N ASN A 103 0.90 19.11 -7.86
CA ASN A 103 2.32 19.15 -8.24
C ASN A 103 3.16 18.12 -7.46
N ASN A 104 2.54 17.23 -6.69
CA ASN A 104 3.26 16.22 -5.94
C ASN A 104 4.04 15.28 -6.90
N PRO A 105 5.38 15.18 -6.75
CA PRO A 105 6.21 14.45 -7.71
C PRO A 105 6.23 12.94 -7.48
N VAL A 106 5.70 12.44 -6.35
CA VAL A 106 5.89 11.04 -5.94
C VAL A 106 4.57 10.29 -5.71
N ILE A 107 3.52 10.94 -5.25
CA ILE A 107 2.22 10.32 -4.99
C ILE A 107 1.36 10.36 -6.26
N GLY A 108 0.81 11.49 -6.65
CA GLY A 108 0.05 11.64 -7.89
C GLY A 108 -0.87 10.47 -8.18
N LEU A 109 -0.60 9.75 -9.28
CA LEU A 109 -1.39 8.60 -9.75
C LEU A 109 -1.44 7.40 -8.78
N ARG A 110 -0.59 7.38 -7.76
CA ARG A 110 -0.60 6.33 -6.73
C ARG A 110 -1.69 6.54 -5.68
N SER A 111 -2.21 7.76 -5.52
CA SER A 111 -3.38 8.04 -4.68
C SER A 111 -4.67 7.64 -5.40
N TYR A 112 -5.70 7.31 -4.63
CA TYR A 112 -7.06 7.09 -5.16
C TYR A 112 -7.76 8.41 -5.55
N SER A 113 -7.57 9.49 -4.76
CA SER A 113 -8.30 10.75 -4.91
C SER A 113 -7.65 11.90 -4.12
N ASP A 114 -8.17 13.08 -4.33
CA ASP A 114 -8.02 14.28 -3.49
C ASP A 114 -9.10 14.39 -2.38
N ASP A 115 -10.05 13.48 -2.35
CA ASP A 115 -11.07 13.35 -1.30
C ASP A 115 -10.65 12.30 -0.28
N ALA A 116 -10.42 12.73 0.98
CA ALA A 116 -9.94 11.90 2.05
C ALA A 116 -10.89 10.75 2.42
N THR A 117 -12.21 10.98 2.34
CA THR A 117 -13.21 9.95 2.61
C THR A 117 -13.15 8.86 1.55
N MET A 118 -13.13 9.26 0.27
CA MET A 118 -13.03 8.34 -0.84
C MET A 118 -11.72 7.53 -0.81
N VAL A 119 -10.60 8.14 -0.43
CA VAL A 119 -9.32 7.45 -0.24
C VAL A 119 -9.44 6.38 0.85
N GLY A 120 -10.03 6.72 2.00
CA GLY A 120 -10.23 5.79 3.11
C GLY A 120 -11.07 4.58 2.73
N GLU A 121 -12.23 4.80 2.09
CA GLU A 121 -13.14 3.73 1.68
C GLU A 121 -12.53 2.79 0.62
N LEU A 122 -11.87 3.34 -0.39
CA LEU A 122 -11.23 2.55 -1.45
C LEU A 122 -10.04 1.75 -0.91
N ALA A 123 -9.21 2.38 -0.07
CA ALA A 123 -8.07 1.72 0.54
C ALA A 123 -8.51 0.56 1.46
N SER A 124 -9.49 0.79 2.33
CA SER A 124 -10.03 -0.26 3.21
C SER A 124 -10.63 -1.42 2.42
N SER A 125 -11.33 -1.14 1.32
CA SER A 125 -11.84 -2.20 0.45
C SER A 125 -10.72 -3.00 -0.22
N SER A 126 -9.64 -2.36 -0.65
CA SER A 126 -8.46 -3.05 -1.21
C SER A 126 -7.79 -3.95 -0.16
N ILE A 127 -7.65 -3.44 1.08
CA ILE A 127 -7.11 -4.21 2.21
C ILE A 127 -7.98 -5.44 2.50
N ALA A 128 -9.31 -5.26 2.54
CA ALA A 128 -10.25 -6.36 2.74
C ALA A 128 -10.11 -7.44 1.65
N GLY A 129 -9.92 -7.04 0.39
CA GLY A 129 -9.68 -7.97 -0.70
C GLY A 129 -8.39 -8.78 -0.55
N MET A 130 -7.30 -8.16 -0.09
CA MET A 130 -6.03 -8.87 0.19
C MET A 130 -6.15 -9.81 1.38
N ALA A 131 -6.88 -9.41 2.41
CA ALA A 131 -7.10 -10.22 3.62
C ALA A 131 -7.83 -11.55 3.34
N GLU A 132 -8.66 -11.63 2.30
CA GLU A 132 -9.29 -12.89 1.87
C GLU A 132 -8.26 -13.99 1.49
N TYR A 133 -7.01 -13.58 1.19
CA TYR A 133 -5.89 -14.46 0.85
C TYR A 133 -4.79 -14.47 1.93
N ASN A 134 -5.09 -14.04 3.16
CA ASN A 134 -4.14 -13.94 4.27
C ASN A 134 -2.92 -13.04 3.98
N VAL A 135 -3.07 -12.04 3.12
CA VAL A 135 -2.04 -11.04 2.84
C VAL A 135 -2.36 -9.77 3.62
N ILE A 136 -1.45 -9.39 4.50
CA ILE A 136 -1.55 -8.21 5.34
C ILE A 136 -1.34 -6.96 4.49
N GLY A 137 -2.32 -6.06 4.44
CA GLY A 137 -2.19 -4.75 3.80
C GLY A 137 -1.49 -3.73 4.69
N THR A 138 -0.87 -2.73 4.09
CA THR A 138 -0.16 -1.64 4.79
C THR A 138 -0.65 -0.28 4.32
N ALA A 139 -1.27 0.50 5.22
CA ALA A 139 -1.61 1.89 4.92
C ALA A 139 -0.35 2.76 4.93
N LYS A 140 -0.10 3.52 3.86
CA LYS A 140 1.11 4.34 3.70
C LYS A 140 0.83 5.64 2.93
N HIS A 141 1.56 6.71 3.22
CA HIS A 141 2.76 6.90 4.04
C HIS A 141 2.42 7.84 5.20
N PHE A 142 2.28 7.28 6.41
CA PHE A 142 1.81 8.02 7.60
C PHE A 142 2.75 9.18 7.96
N PRO A 143 2.25 10.36 8.33
CA PRO A 143 0.84 10.74 8.49
C PRO A 143 0.18 11.24 7.19
N GLY A 144 0.87 11.29 6.06
CA GLY A 144 0.36 11.67 4.74
C GLY A 144 1.43 12.32 3.87
N HIS A 145 1.64 11.81 2.66
CA HIS A 145 2.66 12.29 1.72
C HIS A 145 2.05 13.09 0.55
N GLY A 146 0.72 13.21 0.48
CA GLY A 146 0.01 13.79 -0.67
C GLY A 146 0.26 15.29 -0.89
N ASP A 147 0.52 16.06 0.17
CA ASP A 147 0.77 17.52 0.10
C ASP A 147 2.25 17.90 0.00
N THR A 148 3.14 16.96 -0.17
CA THR A 148 4.56 17.28 -0.30
C THR A 148 4.90 17.83 -1.69
N ALA A 149 5.85 18.76 -1.73
CA ALA A 149 6.39 19.32 -2.98
C ALA A 149 7.76 18.71 -3.36
N THR A 150 8.29 17.81 -2.53
CA THR A 150 9.60 17.17 -2.71
C THR A 150 9.46 15.67 -2.52
N ASP A 151 10.12 14.90 -3.37
CA ASP A 151 10.23 13.46 -3.19
C ASP A 151 11.18 13.14 -2.03
N SER A 152 10.70 12.38 -1.04
CA SER A 152 11.46 11.99 0.15
C SER A 152 12.70 11.13 -0.15
N HIS A 153 12.83 10.56 -1.35
CA HIS A 153 14.03 9.85 -1.79
C HIS A 153 15.20 10.78 -2.15
N TYR A 154 14.92 12.05 -2.43
CA TYR A 154 15.94 13.03 -2.86
C TYR A 154 16.14 14.17 -1.86
N GLY A 155 15.22 14.36 -0.91
CA GLY A 155 15.32 15.40 0.11
C GLY A 155 14.31 15.18 1.22
N LEU A 156 14.43 15.90 2.33
CA LEU A 156 13.48 15.85 3.42
C LEU A 156 12.31 16.81 3.16
N PRO A 157 11.14 16.34 2.73
CA PRO A 157 9.98 17.19 2.59
C PRO A 157 9.47 17.66 3.95
N SER A 158 8.80 18.81 3.97
CA SER A 158 8.16 19.34 5.18
C SER A 158 6.72 19.70 4.87
N VAL A 159 5.82 19.33 5.76
CA VAL A 159 4.40 19.71 5.76
C VAL A 159 4.12 20.47 7.04
N ASP A 160 3.91 21.77 6.91
CA ASP A 160 3.67 22.68 8.04
C ASP A 160 2.16 22.97 8.16
N LYS A 161 1.45 22.03 8.76
CA LYS A 161 0.01 22.09 9.02
C LYS A 161 -0.28 21.78 10.48
N PRO A 162 -1.23 22.50 11.11
CA PRO A 162 -1.68 22.18 12.46
C PRO A 162 -2.42 20.83 12.49
N LEU A 163 -2.42 20.19 13.66
CA LEU A 163 -2.96 18.83 13.84
C LEU A 163 -4.44 18.70 13.45
N ASP A 164 -5.25 19.71 13.75
CA ASP A 164 -6.68 19.71 13.39
C ASP A 164 -6.89 19.62 11.88
N VAL A 165 -6.09 20.34 11.10
CA VAL A 165 -6.12 20.27 9.62
C VAL A 165 -5.64 18.92 9.12
N LEU A 166 -4.60 18.34 9.74
CA LEU A 166 -4.12 17.00 9.40
C LEU A 166 -5.18 15.93 9.70
N MET A 167 -5.90 16.07 10.82
CA MET A 167 -6.97 15.13 11.19
C MET A 167 -8.13 15.12 10.20
N GLU A 168 -8.45 16.27 9.60
CA GLU A 168 -9.53 16.39 8.63
C GLU A 168 -9.16 15.85 7.24
N ASN A 169 -7.89 15.83 6.89
CA ASN A 169 -7.41 15.46 5.55
C ASN A 169 -6.47 14.27 5.57
N GLU A 170 -5.19 14.50 5.90
CA GLU A 170 -4.13 13.50 5.75
C GLU A 170 -4.35 12.26 6.65
N LEU A 171 -4.88 12.47 7.85
CA LEU A 171 -5.09 11.40 8.83
C LEU A 171 -6.48 10.74 8.72
N ALA A 172 -7.44 11.37 8.05
CA ALA A 172 -8.79 10.83 7.91
C ALA A 172 -8.82 9.42 7.28
N PRO A 173 -8.07 9.12 6.19
CA PRO A 173 -8.02 7.77 5.63
C PRO A 173 -7.45 6.72 6.59
N TYR A 174 -6.52 7.11 7.46
CA TYR A 174 -5.98 6.20 8.48
C TYR A 174 -7.00 5.87 9.56
N THR A 175 -7.84 6.84 9.95
CA THR A 175 -8.93 6.59 10.89
C THR A 175 -9.86 5.50 10.35
N VAL A 176 -10.27 5.60 9.09
CA VAL A 176 -11.10 4.58 8.43
C VAL A 176 -10.37 3.24 8.37
N ALA A 177 -9.10 3.23 7.95
CA ALA A 177 -8.31 1.99 7.87
C ALA A 177 -8.15 1.30 9.24
N ILE A 178 -7.97 2.07 10.32
CA ILE A 178 -7.87 1.53 11.69
C ILE A 178 -9.21 0.96 12.15
N GLU A 179 -10.32 1.63 11.90
CA GLU A 179 -11.66 1.14 12.22
C GLU A 179 -12.00 -0.17 11.48
N GLU A 180 -11.51 -0.32 10.26
CA GLU A 180 -11.63 -1.55 9.46
C GLU A 180 -10.57 -2.61 9.79
N GLY A 181 -9.70 -2.36 10.77
CA GLY A 181 -8.77 -3.35 11.33
C GLY A 181 -7.46 -3.52 10.57
N ILE A 182 -6.92 -2.45 9.98
CA ILE A 182 -5.59 -2.50 9.36
C ILE A 182 -4.52 -3.00 10.34
N GLU A 183 -3.65 -3.90 9.88
CA GLU A 183 -2.64 -4.54 10.72
C GLU A 183 -1.26 -3.87 10.62
N MET A 184 -0.97 -3.14 9.54
CA MET A 184 0.30 -2.44 9.35
C MET A 184 0.11 -1.01 8.85
N ILE A 185 0.95 -0.11 9.37
CA ILE A 185 1.08 1.28 8.90
C ILE A 185 2.56 1.57 8.63
N MET A 186 2.85 2.16 7.48
CA MET A 186 4.20 2.59 7.12
C MET A 186 4.35 4.09 7.34
N THR A 187 5.33 4.49 8.13
CA THR A 187 5.66 5.92 8.36
C THR A 187 6.45 6.51 7.19
N ALA A 188 6.17 7.77 6.87
CA ALA A 188 6.89 8.53 5.87
C ALA A 188 8.18 9.14 6.41
N HIS A 189 9.07 9.54 5.50
CA HIS A 189 10.24 10.38 5.80
C HIS A 189 9.90 11.85 5.55
N ILE A 190 9.05 12.43 6.40
CA ILE A 190 8.54 13.81 6.26
C ILE A 190 8.69 14.52 7.60
N LEU A 191 9.08 15.80 7.55
CA LEU A 191 9.10 16.66 8.72
C LEU A 191 7.74 17.32 8.92
N TYR A 192 7.17 17.14 10.09
CA TYR A 192 5.98 17.83 10.59
C TYR A 192 6.39 18.69 11.78
N PRO A 193 6.59 20.00 11.62
CA PRO A 193 7.19 20.85 12.65
C PRO A 193 6.21 21.28 13.75
N GLN A 194 4.88 21.07 13.59
CA GLN A 194 3.84 21.44 14.56
C GLN A 194 3.28 20.25 15.33
#